data_b539f8819a8611162f5f5cf3e44cf176
#
_entry.id   b539f8819a8611162f5f5cf3e44cf176
#
_cell.length_a   1.000
_cell.length_b   1.000
_cell.length_c   1.000
_cell.angle_alpha   90.00
_cell.angle_beta   90.00
_cell.angle_gamma   90.00
#
_symmetry.space_group_name_H-M   'P 1'
#
loop_
_entity.id
_entity.type
_entity.pdbx_description
1 polymer ?
#
loop_
_entity_poly.entity_id
_entity_poly.type
_entity_poly.pdbx_seq_one_letter_code
_entity_poly.pdbx_strand_id
1 'polypeptide(L)'
;MSKLTKKDKIEIYERNKNGETIASLAKAFNVNKIVLHYLIRLIRKHGYDIIGNGENKHYSKEFKLQIINRILVNNESINSVAIDVGLASSGLLHNWLSKFKENGYNVIEKKRGRKPKAMTKPKKKNDKVLSEKDKIKQLEDEILYLKAENEYLKKLKALVQERELKKKKK
;
A
#
# COMPACT_ATOMS: atom_id res chain seq x y z
N MET A 1 1.66 -8.31 -23.80
CA MET A 1 2.79 -7.44 -23.38
C MET A 1 3.99 -8.30 -23.07
N SER A 2 5.10 -8.10 -23.77
CA SER A 2 6.36 -8.80 -23.49
C SER A 2 6.88 -8.37 -22.11
N LYS A 3 7.29 -9.32 -21.27
CA LYS A 3 7.94 -9.01 -20.00
C LYS A 3 9.37 -8.56 -20.32
N LEU A 4 9.73 -7.35 -19.90
CA LEU A 4 11.11 -6.86 -19.98
C LEU A 4 12.05 -7.79 -19.19
N THR A 5 13.11 -8.25 -19.85
CA THR A 5 14.19 -8.99 -19.19
C THR A 5 15.04 -8.03 -18.33
N LYS A 6 15.95 -8.59 -17.53
CA LYS A 6 16.91 -7.79 -16.76
C LYS A 6 17.82 -6.98 -17.69
N LYS A 7 18.25 -7.59 -18.81
CA LYS A 7 19.08 -6.92 -19.81
C LYS A 7 18.36 -5.74 -20.46
N ASP A 8 17.09 -5.94 -20.87
CA ASP A 8 16.29 -4.87 -21.48
C ASP A 8 16.12 -3.66 -20.53
N LYS A 9 15.92 -3.93 -19.24
CA LYS A 9 15.79 -2.85 -18.23
C LYS A 9 17.06 -2.03 -18.07
N ILE A 10 18.21 -2.67 -18.11
CA ILE A 10 19.51 -2.01 -18.06
C ILE A 10 19.74 -1.20 -19.34
N GLU A 11 19.49 -1.81 -20.50
CA GLU A 11 19.62 -1.15 -21.80
C GLU A 11 18.74 0.09 -21.91
N ILE A 12 17.48 0.00 -21.49
CA ILE A 12 16.55 1.14 -21.46
C ILE A 12 17.13 2.29 -20.61
N TYR A 13 17.68 1.97 -19.45
CA TYR A 13 18.25 2.99 -18.58
C TYR A 13 19.50 3.65 -19.19
N GLU A 14 20.41 2.86 -19.75
CA GLU A 14 21.63 3.37 -20.39
C GLU A 14 21.31 4.24 -21.61
N ARG A 15 20.39 3.79 -22.48
CA ARG A 15 19.96 4.56 -23.64
C ARG A 15 19.30 5.88 -23.24
N ASN A 16 18.48 5.86 -22.17
CA ASN A 16 17.91 7.08 -21.61
C ASN A 16 18.97 8.02 -21.02
N LYS A 17 19.98 7.47 -20.34
CA LYS A 17 21.11 8.25 -19.81
C LYS A 17 21.93 8.91 -20.93
N ASN A 18 22.04 8.26 -22.09
CA ASN A 18 22.68 8.79 -23.29
C ASN A 18 21.82 9.77 -24.10
N GLY A 19 20.66 10.18 -23.56
CA GLY A 19 19.81 11.23 -24.13
C GLY A 19 18.64 10.75 -24.98
N GLU A 20 18.43 9.42 -25.11
CA GLU A 20 17.27 8.92 -25.85
C GLU A 20 15.96 9.18 -25.08
N THR A 21 14.93 9.60 -25.81
CA THR A 21 13.65 9.96 -25.22
C THR A 21 12.87 8.72 -24.75
N ILE A 22 12.13 8.86 -23.64
CA ILE A 22 11.26 7.78 -23.13
C ILE A 22 10.19 7.39 -24.16
N ALA A 23 9.79 8.33 -25.03
CA ALA A 23 8.81 8.03 -26.09
C ALA A 23 9.40 7.10 -27.16
N SER A 24 10.66 7.29 -27.56
CA SER A 24 11.37 6.40 -28.47
C SER A 24 11.56 5.01 -27.87
N LEU A 25 12.07 4.95 -26.63
CA LEU A 25 12.27 3.71 -25.89
C LEU A 25 10.95 2.92 -25.70
N ALA A 26 9.85 3.62 -25.42
CA ALA A 26 8.53 2.98 -25.26
C ALA A 26 8.07 2.30 -26.55
N LYS A 27 8.34 2.91 -27.71
CA LYS A 27 8.07 2.31 -29.03
C LYS A 27 9.01 1.14 -29.31
N ALA A 28 10.32 1.32 -29.09
CA ALA A 28 11.34 0.30 -29.36
C ALA A 28 11.13 -0.99 -28.58
N PHE A 29 10.77 -0.89 -27.31
CA PHE A 29 10.55 -2.04 -26.42
C PHE A 29 9.07 -2.46 -26.31
N ASN A 30 8.15 -1.79 -27.01
CA ASN A 30 6.71 -2.01 -26.96
C ASN A 30 6.15 -2.02 -25.50
N VAL A 31 6.53 -1.01 -24.74
CA VAL A 31 6.19 -0.86 -23.32
C VAL A 31 5.55 0.51 -23.06
N ASN A 32 4.63 0.57 -22.11
CA ASN A 32 4.00 1.82 -21.72
C ASN A 32 5.04 2.81 -21.13
N LYS A 33 4.97 4.07 -21.57
CA LYS A 33 5.83 5.17 -21.08
C LYS A 33 5.86 5.31 -19.56
N ILE A 34 4.71 5.11 -18.90
CA ILE A 34 4.57 5.20 -17.44
C ILE A 34 5.45 4.16 -16.74
N VAL A 35 5.51 2.95 -17.29
CA VAL A 35 6.35 1.86 -16.76
C VAL A 35 7.85 2.23 -16.91
N LEU A 36 8.23 2.80 -18.03
CA LEU A 36 9.60 3.23 -18.26
C LEU A 36 10.00 4.40 -17.35
N HIS A 37 9.13 5.39 -17.19
CA HIS A 37 9.34 6.48 -16.23
C HIS A 37 9.59 5.95 -14.81
N TYR A 38 8.76 5.01 -14.36
CA TYR A 38 8.93 4.38 -13.06
C TYR A 38 10.26 3.64 -12.96
N LEU A 39 10.58 2.80 -13.95
CA LEU A 39 11.82 2.01 -14.02
C LEU A 39 13.07 2.90 -13.96
N ILE A 40 13.12 3.95 -14.79
CA ILE A 40 14.26 4.87 -14.85
C ILE A 40 14.46 5.57 -13.51
N ARG A 41 13.38 6.06 -12.88
CA ARG A 41 13.46 6.69 -11.56
C ARG A 41 13.92 5.71 -10.48
N LEU A 42 13.44 4.47 -10.55
CA LEU A 42 13.80 3.41 -9.61
C LEU A 42 15.32 3.09 -9.71
N ILE A 43 15.84 2.88 -10.92
CA ILE A 43 17.27 2.60 -11.14
C ILE A 43 18.11 3.81 -10.76
N ARG A 44 17.67 5.03 -11.08
CA ARG A 44 18.40 6.25 -10.71
C ARG A 44 18.58 6.39 -9.20
N LYS A 45 17.59 5.94 -8.41
CA LYS A 45 17.63 6.05 -6.96
C LYS A 45 18.40 4.92 -6.28
N HIS A 46 18.23 3.68 -6.75
CA HIS A 46 18.72 2.49 -6.07
C HIS A 46 19.84 1.76 -6.80
N GLY A 47 20.21 2.24 -8.00
CA GLY A 47 21.18 1.54 -8.84
C GLY A 47 20.62 0.30 -9.52
N TYR A 48 21.50 -0.47 -10.16
CA TYR A 48 21.13 -1.67 -10.93
C TYR A 48 20.73 -2.87 -10.05
N ASP A 49 21.15 -2.88 -8.80
CA ASP A 49 20.87 -3.99 -7.86
C ASP A 49 19.40 -4.15 -7.57
N ILE A 50 18.61 -3.06 -7.74
CA ILE A 50 17.17 -3.10 -7.58
C ILE A 50 16.47 -3.98 -8.63
N ILE A 51 17.12 -4.20 -9.78
CA ILE A 51 16.61 -5.03 -10.85
C ILE A 51 16.82 -6.49 -10.47
N GLY A 52 15.90 -7.04 -9.68
CA GLY A 52 15.94 -8.43 -9.24
C GLY A 52 15.89 -9.43 -10.40
N ASN A 53 16.28 -10.66 -10.11
CA ASN A 53 16.29 -11.79 -11.06
C ASN A 53 14.90 -12.39 -11.33
N GLY A 54 13.83 -11.64 -11.07
CA GLY A 54 12.44 -12.11 -11.27
C GLY A 54 11.83 -12.82 -10.07
N GLU A 55 12.54 -12.92 -8.96
CA GLU A 55 12.02 -13.52 -7.74
C GLU A 55 10.99 -12.60 -7.05
N ASN A 56 9.93 -13.21 -6.53
CA ASN A 56 8.92 -12.50 -5.78
C ASN A 56 9.43 -12.19 -4.36
N LYS A 57 9.69 -10.92 -4.06
CA LYS A 57 10.05 -10.49 -2.70
C LYS A 57 8.87 -10.68 -1.74
N HIS A 58 9.16 -11.19 -0.56
CA HIS A 58 8.19 -11.24 0.53
C HIS A 58 8.33 -9.99 1.40
N TYR A 59 7.21 -9.38 1.74
CA TYR A 59 7.16 -8.18 2.57
C TYR A 59 6.39 -8.51 3.85
N SER A 60 6.97 -8.21 5.02
CA SER A 60 6.35 -8.45 6.33
C SER A 60 5.11 -7.57 6.55
N LYS A 61 4.31 -7.94 7.53
CA LYS A 61 3.13 -7.17 7.94
C LYS A 61 3.50 -5.77 8.43
N GLU A 62 4.52 -5.69 9.26
CA GLU A 62 5.04 -4.45 9.85
C GLU A 62 5.52 -3.50 8.76
N PHE A 63 6.29 -4.00 7.80
CA PHE A 63 6.76 -3.24 6.66
C PHE A 63 5.60 -2.66 5.83
N LYS A 64 4.58 -3.45 5.54
CA LYS A 64 3.39 -2.97 4.81
C LYS A 64 2.65 -1.88 5.59
N LEU A 65 2.47 -2.06 6.91
CA LEU A 65 1.81 -1.07 7.76
C LEU A 65 2.60 0.24 7.80
N GLN A 66 3.91 0.19 7.95
CA GLN A 66 4.77 1.37 7.95
C GLN A 66 4.63 2.18 6.66
N ILE A 67 4.62 1.49 5.51
CA ILE A 67 4.49 2.15 4.20
C ILE A 67 3.08 2.72 4.00
N ILE A 68 2.04 1.98 4.40
CA ILE A 68 0.65 2.45 4.33
C ILE A 68 0.47 3.69 5.19
N ASN A 69 1.05 3.73 6.39
CA ASN A 69 0.98 4.89 7.27
C ASN A 69 1.66 6.13 6.65
N ARG A 70 2.78 5.98 5.94
CA ARG A 70 3.40 7.10 5.21
C ARG A 70 2.44 7.75 4.23
N ILE A 71 1.61 6.95 3.57
CA ILE A 71 0.64 7.47 2.58
C ILE A 71 -0.58 8.08 3.26
N LEU A 72 -1.13 7.41 4.29
CA LEU A 72 -2.38 7.83 4.92
C LEU A 72 -2.20 8.98 5.93
N VAL A 73 -1.09 8.99 6.67
CA VAL A 73 -0.81 9.98 7.71
C VAL A 73 -0.02 11.15 7.15
N ASN A 74 1.06 10.87 6.40
CA ASN A 74 1.93 11.91 5.87
C ASN A 74 1.49 12.44 4.50
N ASN A 75 0.41 11.89 3.91
CA ASN A 75 -0.09 12.25 2.57
C ASN A 75 0.96 12.14 1.46
N GLU A 76 1.92 11.22 1.59
CA GLU A 76 2.96 11.03 0.59
C GLU A 76 2.39 10.37 -0.68
N SER A 77 2.94 10.74 -1.84
CA SER A 77 2.54 10.14 -3.11
C SER A 77 2.88 8.64 -3.17
N ILE A 78 1.93 7.81 -3.60
CA ILE A 78 2.10 6.35 -3.75
C ILE A 78 3.32 6.02 -4.63
N ASN A 79 3.50 6.74 -5.74
CA ASN A 79 4.64 6.51 -6.63
C ASN A 79 5.98 6.90 -5.99
N SER A 80 6.00 8.00 -5.23
CA SER A 80 7.20 8.44 -4.51
C SER A 80 7.60 7.42 -3.46
N VAL A 81 6.66 7.03 -2.60
CA VAL A 81 6.89 6.02 -1.56
C VAL A 81 7.32 4.67 -2.16
N ALA A 82 6.69 4.23 -3.25
CA ALA A 82 7.05 2.99 -3.92
C ALA A 82 8.49 3.01 -4.47
N ILE A 83 8.92 4.14 -5.03
CA ILE A 83 10.31 4.33 -5.51
C ILE A 83 11.26 4.41 -4.31
N ASP A 84 10.91 5.15 -3.26
CA ASP A 84 11.74 5.30 -2.06
C ASP A 84 12.10 3.97 -1.43
N VAL A 85 11.13 3.09 -1.34
CA VAL A 85 11.26 1.78 -0.71
C VAL A 85 11.83 0.72 -1.68
N GLY A 86 11.97 1.05 -2.95
CA GLY A 86 12.49 0.12 -3.96
C GLY A 86 11.51 -0.98 -4.34
N LEU A 87 10.21 -0.68 -4.41
CA LEU A 87 9.23 -1.63 -4.90
C LEU A 87 9.36 -1.81 -6.41
N ALA A 88 9.18 -3.03 -6.89
CA ALA A 88 9.26 -3.32 -8.33
C ALA A 88 8.17 -2.60 -9.15
N SER A 89 7.06 -2.24 -8.54
CA SER A 89 5.94 -1.52 -9.16
C SER A 89 5.11 -0.80 -8.09
N SER A 90 4.62 0.39 -8.40
CA SER A 90 3.64 1.11 -7.55
C SER A 90 2.30 0.37 -7.43
N GLY A 91 1.97 -0.50 -8.38
CA GLY A 91 0.77 -1.35 -8.33
C GLY A 91 0.71 -2.27 -7.10
N LEU A 92 1.88 -2.69 -6.58
CA LEU A 92 1.93 -3.45 -5.31
C LEU A 92 1.33 -2.63 -4.16
N LEU A 93 1.67 -1.36 -4.08
CA LEU A 93 1.23 -0.48 -3.01
C LEU A 93 -0.26 -0.13 -3.15
N HIS A 94 -0.74 0.05 -4.38
CA HIS A 94 -2.18 0.18 -4.65
C HIS A 94 -2.96 -1.05 -4.15
N ASN A 95 -2.46 -2.26 -4.45
CA ASN A 95 -3.08 -3.50 -3.98
C ASN A 95 -3.05 -3.64 -2.45
N TRP A 96 -1.98 -3.19 -1.79
CA TRP A 96 -1.91 -3.22 -0.32
C TRP A 96 -2.91 -2.25 0.29
N LEU A 97 -3.04 -1.04 -0.25
CA LEU A 97 -4.02 -0.04 0.20
C LEU A 97 -5.46 -0.50 0.02
N SER A 98 -5.80 -1.09 -1.16
CA SER A 98 -7.14 -1.66 -1.36
C SER A 98 -7.46 -2.74 -0.35
N LYS A 99 -6.54 -3.72 -0.19
CA LYS A 99 -6.73 -4.80 0.78
C LYS A 99 -6.78 -4.31 2.23
N PHE A 100 -6.01 -3.29 2.56
CA PHE A 100 -6.03 -2.68 3.89
C PHE A 100 -7.40 -2.08 4.19
N LYS A 101 -7.99 -1.35 3.23
CA LYS A 101 -9.36 -0.80 3.34
C LYS A 101 -10.42 -1.90 3.39
N GLU A 102 -10.34 -2.90 2.51
CA GLU A 102 -11.26 -4.04 2.46
C GLU A 102 -11.26 -4.88 3.77
N ASN A 103 -10.12 -4.95 4.44
CA ASN A 103 -9.96 -5.71 5.69
C ASN A 103 -10.15 -4.85 6.96
N GLY A 104 -10.91 -3.77 6.90
CA GLY A 104 -11.17 -2.90 8.05
C GLY A 104 -9.91 -2.27 8.63
N TYR A 105 -9.07 -1.71 7.76
CA TYR A 105 -7.80 -1.05 8.13
C TYR A 105 -6.80 -1.98 8.82
N ASN A 106 -6.77 -3.25 8.42
CA ASN A 106 -5.83 -4.24 8.94
C ASN A 106 -5.06 -4.95 7.80
N VAL A 107 -3.81 -5.35 8.08
CA VAL A 107 -3.00 -6.16 7.18
C VAL A 107 -3.13 -7.64 7.56
N ILE A 108 -3.83 -8.40 6.72
CA ILE A 108 -4.01 -9.84 6.91
C ILE A 108 -2.97 -10.60 6.07
N GLU A 109 -2.15 -11.42 6.73
CA GLU A 109 -1.25 -12.34 6.05
C GLU A 109 -1.98 -13.63 5.69
N LYS A 110 -2.06 -13.90 4.38
CA LYS A 110 -2.60 -15.17 3.89
C LYS A 110 -1.45 -16.17 3.77
N LYS A 111 -1.60 -17.35 4.34
CA LYS A 111 -0.64 -18.45 4.14
C LYS A 111 -0.50 -18.76 2.65
N ARG A 112 0.73 -18.94 2.17
CA ARG A 112 0.98 -19.42 0.81
C ARG A 112 0.51 -20.88 0.71
N GLY A 113 -0.23 -21.20 -0.31
CA GLY A 113 -0.67 -22.55 -0.61
C GLY A 113 -1.69 -22.57 -1.73
N ARG A 114 -1.75 -23.69 -2.45
CA ARG A 114 -2.84 -23.97 -3.38
C ARG A 114 -4.10 -24.14 -2.55
N LYS A 115 -5.17 -23.38 -2.87
CA LYS A 115 -6.49 -23.66 -2.28
C LYS A 115 -6.77 -25.16 -2.48
N PRO A 116 -7.12 -25.93 -1.42
CA PRO A 116 -7.50 -27.32 -1.62
C PRO A 116 -8.59 -27.35 -2.68
N LYS A 117 -8.46 -28.23 -3.68
CA LYS A 117 -9.55 -28.49 -4.63
C LYS A 117 -10.73 -28.90 -3.75
N ALA A 118 -11.75 -28.04 -3.71
CA ALA A 118 -13.00 -28.41 -3.08
C ALA A 118 -13.51 -29.64 -3.82
N MET A 119 -13.40 -30.80 -3.19
CA MET A 119 -14.23 -31.93 -3.57
C MET A 119 -15.66 -31.44 -3.41
N THR A 120 -16.39 -31.40 -4.55
CA THR A 120 -17.80 -31.05 -4.67
C THR A 120 -18.18 -29.78 -3.92
N LYS A 121 -18.58 -28.77 -4.69
CA LYS A 121 -19.13 -27.53 -4.15
C LYS A 121 -20.17 -27.86 -3.08
N PRO A 122 -19.96 -27.58 -1.81
CA PRO A 122 -21.10 -27.44 -0.92
C PRO A 122 -21.93 -26.31 -1.50
N LYS A 123 -23.22 -26.57 -1.72
CA LYS A 123 -24.22 -25.55 -2.03
C LYS A 123 -23.88 -24.33 -1.17
N LYS A 124 -23.82 -23.15 -1.79
CA LYS A 124 -23.68 -21.87 -1.10
C LYS A 124 -24.48 -21.94 0.21
N LYS A 125 -23.80 -22.16 1.33
CA LYS A 125 -24.34 -21.66 2.58
C LYS A 125 -24.37 -20.17 2.36
N ASN A 126 -25.58 -19.63 2.30
CA ASN A 126 -25.81 -18.21 2.35
C ASN A 126 -24.83 -17.67 3.39
N ASP A 127 -23.84 -16.90 2.92
CA ASP A 127 -23.20 -15.95 3.80
C ASP A 127 -24.39 -15.28 4.47
N LYS A 128 -24.54 -15.45 5.78
CA LYS A 128 -25.53 -14.73 6.53
C LYS A 128 -25.26 -13.28 6.22
N VAL A 129 -26.01 -12.76 5.24
CA VAL A 129 -26.15 -11.32 5.10
C VAL A 129 -26.64 -10.92 6.47
N LEU A 130 -25.75 -10.35 7.27
CA LEU A 130 -26.10 -9.76 8.55
C LEU A 130 -27.37 -8.98 8.28
N SER A 131 -28.44 -9.36 8.98
CA SER A 131 -29.73 -8.67 8.86
C SER A 131 -29.44 -7.18 8.95
N GLU A 132 -30.15 -6.36 8.18
CA GLU A 132 -29.97 -4.90 8.27
C GLU A 132 -30.02 -4.42 9.72
N LYS A 133 -30.84 -5.07 10.54
CA LYS A 133 -30.91 -4.85 11.99
C LYS A 133 -29.60 -5.15 12.72
N ASP A 134 -28.89 -6.22 12.35
CA ASP A 134 -27.60 -6.56 12.97
C ASP A 134 -26.52 -5.56 12.57
N LYS A 135 -26.56 -5.07 11.33
CA LYS A 135 -25.65 -4.02 10.85
C LYS A 135 -25.91 -2.68 11.54
N ILE A 136 -27.19 -2.32 11.71
CA ILE A 136 -27.58 -1.11 12.43
C ILE A 136 -27.07 -1.19 13.86
N LYS A 137 -27.29 -2.30 14.56
CA LYS A 137 -26.80 -2.50 15.93
C LYS A 137 -25.28 -2.39 16.03
N GLN A 138 -24.53 -3.00 15.10
CA GLN A 138 -23.07 -2.88 15.09
C GLN A 138 -22.60 -1.43 14.88
N LEU A 139 -23.26 -0.69 14.00
CA LEU A 139 -22.95 0.73 13.78
C LEU A 139 -23.31 1.60 14.98
N GLU A 140 -24.41 1.30 15.66
CA GLU A 140 -24.80 1.99 16.90
C GLU A 140 -23.79 1.76 18.02
N ASP A 141 -23.31 0.53 18.20
CA ASP A 141 -22.27 0.18 19.18
C ASP A 141 -20.94 0.89 18.85
N GLU A 142 -20.55 0.95 17.56
CA GLU A 142 -19.36 1.66 17.11
C GLU A 142 -19.47 3.18 17.34
N ILE A 143 -20.63 3.77 17.06
CA ILE A 143 -20.89 5.19 17.34
C ILE A 143 -20.81 5.48 18.84
N LEU A 144 -21.32 4.60 19.67
CA LEU A 144 -21.24 4.75 21.12
C LEU A 144 -19.79 4.71 21.61
N TYR A 145 -19.02 3.77 21.11
CA TYR A 145 -17.59 3.66 21.42
C TYR A 145 -16.80 4.92 20.99
N LEU A 146 -17.01 5.38 19.75
CA LEU A 146 -16.36 6.57 19.23
C LEU A 146 -16.75 7.85 19.98
N LYS A 147 -18.01 7.95 20.45
CA LYS A 147 -18.43 9.07 21.30
C LYS A 147 -17.71 9.08 22.63
N ALA A 148 -17.59 7.92 23.28
CA ALA A 148 -16.88 7.79 24.55
C ALA A 148 -15.38 8.13 24.41
N GLU A 149 -14.74 7.67 23.32
CA GLU A 149 -13.35 7.98 23.00
C GLU A 149 -13.16 9.49 22.76
N ASN A 150 -14.04 10.11 22.00
CA ASN A 150 -14.02 11.56 21.76
C ASN A 150 -14.17 12.37 23.06
N GLU A 151 -15.06 11.97 23.95
CA GLU A 151 -15.19 12.62 25.25
C GLU A 151 -13.95 12.46 26.10
N TYR A 152 -13.36 11.27 26.13
CA TYR A 152 -12.09 11.03 26.82
C TYR A 152 -10.99 11.92 26.29
N LEU A 153 -10.82 12.01 24.95
CA LEU A 153 -9.81 12.85 24.33
C LEU A 153 -10.03 14.35 24.60
N LYS A 154 -11.29 14.80 24.61
CA LYS A 154 -11.61 16.18 25.00
C LYS A 154 -11.21 16.49 26.45
N LYS A 155 -11.53 15.60 27.38
CA LYS A 155 -11.13 15.74 28.79
C LYS A 155 -9.61 15.72 28.97
N LEU A 156 -8.94 14.82 28.26
CA LEU A 156 -7.47 14.74 28.28
C LEU A 156 -6.83 16.04 27.76
N LYS A 157 -7.34 16.57 26.63
CA LYS A 157 -6.88 17.83 26.06
C LYS A 157 -7.06 19.01 27.02
N ALA A 158 -8.22 19.08 27.68
CA ALA A 158 -8.47 20.11 28.68
C ALA A 158 -7.50 20.03 29.88
N LEU A 159 -7.23 18.83 30.38
CA LEU A 159 -6.25 18.62 31.46
C LEU A 159 -4.81 18.99 31.04
N VAL A 160 -4.42 18.69 29.82
CA VAL A 160 -3.11 19.08 29.28
C VAL A 160 -3.00 20.61 29.20
N GLN A 161 -4.01 21.28 28.67
CA GLN A 161 -4.04 22.74 28.57
C GLN A 161 -3.99 23.39 29.97
N GLU A 162 -4.73 22.85 30.94
CA GLU A 162 -4.71 23.35 32.31
C GLU A 162 -3.30 23.22 32.94
N ARG A 163 -2.61 22.09 32.72
CA ARG A 163 -1.23 21.88 33.17
C ARG A 163 -0.25 22.86 32.53
N GLU A 164 -0.39 23.12 31.23
CA GLU A 164 0.45 24.09 30.52
C GLU A 164 0.22 25.52 31.02
N LEU A 165 -1.01 25.90 31.26
CA LEU A 165 -1.35 27.20 31.84
C LEU A 165 -0.78 27.39 33.27
N LYS A 166 -0.81 26.33 34.09
CA LYS A 166 -0.19 26.35 35.44
C LYS A 166 1.33 26.45 35.39
N LYS A 167 1.98 25.85 34.35
CA LYS A 167 3.43 25.99 34.15
C LYS A 167 3.86 27.39 33.70
N LYS A 168 3.01 28.10 32.94
CA LYS A 168 3.29 29.47 32.48
C LYS A 168 3.06 30.54 33.55
N LYS A 169 2.41 30.22 34.68
CA LYS A 169 2.13 31.13 35.81
C LYS A 169 3.17 31.00 36.93
N LYS A 170 4.11 30.10 36.81
CA LYS A 170 5.30 30.01 37.69
C LYS A 170 6.52 30.58 36.99
#